data_f69a32c1535ac17bd0572b59e28086b8
#
_entry.id   f69a32c1535ac17bd0572b59e28086b8
#
_cell.length_a   1.000
_cell.length_b   1.000
_cell.length_c   1.000
_cell.angle_alpha   90.00
_cell.angle_beta   90.00
_cell.angle_gamma   90.00
#
_symmetry.space_group_name_H-M   'P 1'
#
loop_
_entity.id
_entity.type
_entity.pdbx_description
1 polymer ?
#
loop_
_entity_poly.entity_id
_entity_poly.type
_entity_poly.pdbx_seq_one_letter_code
_entity_poly.pdbx_strand_id
1 'polypeptide(L)'
;LPWMESLMGAQDKLPPKRFCSIYFPYGVSLPNQNSEFGHWNWFPKGEGRDFTFNKSLEPLEPYRNQVTVMGGLSHPKVRRIGGHDSGDTFLTGEEMSLRATGLKNSISLDQYMAQTHRLGASTRFSSLTLSSDGGVGMPTRANTLSFSNNGQPIPSFNRPAVVFERLFGLKGDSIEAQRKGLTRTGSH
;
A
#
# COMPACT_ATOMS: atom_id res chain seq x y z
N LEU A 1 3.79 -1.84 15.50
CA LEU A 1 5.14 -1.45 15.93
C LEU A 1 5.02 -0.80 17.31
N PRO A 2 5.28 -1.55 18.41
CA PRO A 2 4.95 -1.11 19.79
C PRO A 2 5.65 0.17 20.24
N TRP A 3 6.82 0.44 19.73
CA TRP A 3 7.60 1.61 20.20
C TRP A 3 7.23 2.95 19.55
N MET A 4 6.38 2.96 18.55
CA MET A 4 5.81 4.24 18.06
C MET A 4 4.71 4.77 18.98
N GLU A 5 4.20 3.96 19.88
CA GLU A 5 3.20 4.33 20.89
C GLU A 5 3.84 4.97 22.12
N SER A 6 5.07 4.56 22.48
CA SER A 6 5.81 5.10 23.64
C SER A 6 6.33 6.53 23.41
N LEU A 7 6.35 7.02 22.19
CA LEU A 7 6.71 8.41 21.88
C LEU A 7 5.53 9.38 22.05
N MET A 8 4.34 8.88 22.25
CA MET A 8 3.15 9.68 22.55
C MET A 8 2.95 9.60 24.07
N GLY A 9 3.34 10.67 24.79
CA GLY A 9 3.21 10.73 26.24
C GLY A 9 1.85 10.25 26.73
N ALA A 10 1.84 9.57 27.85
CA ALA A 10 0.69 8.95 28.48
C ALA A 10 -0.45 9.94 28.75
N GLN A 11 -1.31 10.13 27.81
CA GLN A 11 -2.67 10.63 27.97
C GLN A 11 -3.59 9.51 27.53
N ASP A 12 -4.70 9.30 28.26
CA ASP A 12 -5.78 8.33 28.01
C ASP A 12 -6.50 8.53 26.65
N LYS A 13 -5.72 8.59 25.58
CA LYS A 13 -6.24 8.68 24.21
C LYS A 13 -6.27 7.29 23.61
N LEU A 14 -7.42 6.91 23.09
CA LEU A 14 -7.56 5.72 22.25
C LEU A 14 -6.41 5.65 21.24
N PRO A 15 -5.81 4.49 21.01
CA PRO A 15 -4.72 4.35 20.05
C PRO A 15 -5.16 4.89 18.69
N PRO A 16 -4.29 5.60 17.98
CA PRO A 16 -4.64 6.18 16.70
C PRO A 16 -5.01 5.08 15.71
N LYS A 17 -6.12 5.27 15.01
CA LYS A 17 -6.51 4.38 13.92
C LYS A 17 -5.46 4.46 12.81
N ARG A 18 -5.10 3.32 12.24
CA ARG A 18 -4.12 3.21 11.15
C ARG A 18 -4.74 2.40 10.02
N PHE A 19 -4.43 2.79 8.80
CA PHE A 19 -4.74 2.04 7.60
C PHE A 19 -3.43 1.70 6.89
N CYS A 20 -3.27 0.45 6.49
CA CYS A 20 -2.15 -0.01 5.70
C CYS A 20 -2.67 -0.85 4.54
N SER A 21 -2.29 -0.50 3.32
CA SER A 21 -2.57 -1.28 2.13
C SER A 21 -1.27 -1.81 1.56
N ILE A 22 -1.24 -3.11 1.29
CA ILE A 22 -0.08 -3.80 0.72
C ILE A 22 -0.55 -4.47 -0.57
N TYR A 23 0.10 -4.14 -1.68
CA TYR A 23 -0.21 -4.67 -3.00
C TYR A 23 0.91 -5.56 -3.51
N PHE A 24 0.54 -6.75 -3.95
CA PHE A 24 1.42 -7.71 -4.61
C PHE A 24 0.94 -7.93 -6.05
N PRO A 25 1.69 -7.49 -7.07
CA PRO A 25 1.23 -7.49 -8.45
C PRO A 25 1.30 -8.87 -9.14
N TYR A 26 1.71 -9.92 -8.45
CA TYR A 26 1.96 -11.24 -9.02
C TYR A 26 0.74 -12.17 -8.98
N GLY A 27 -0.41 -11.71 -8.50
CA GLY A 27 -1.58 -12.57 -8.28
C GLY A 27 -1.37 -13.54 -7.11
N VAL A 28 -2.19 -14.58 -7.08
CA VAL A 28 -2.17 -15.59 -6.01
C VAL A 28 -2.18 -17.01 -6.61
N SER A 29 -1.71 -17.98 -5.85
CA SER A 29 -1.71 -19.39 -6.26
C SER A 29 -3.13 -19.93 -6.31
N LEU A 30 -3.58 -20.39 -7.46
CA LEU A 30 -4.91 -20.99 -7.69
C LEU A 30 -4.82 -22.34 -8.41
N PRO A 31 -4.09 -23.32 -7.89
CA PRO A 31 -4.06 -24.64 -8.47
C PRO A 31 -5.45 -25.30 -8.38
N ASN A 32 -5.70 -26.27 -9.26
CA ASN A 32 -6.89 -27.11 -9.14
C ASN A 32 -6.90 -27.76 -7.75
N GLN A 33 -8.00 -27.63 -7.03
CA GLN A 33 -8.13 -28.14 -5.65
C GLN A 33 -7.95 -29.68 -5.57
N ASN A 34 -8.25 -30.40 -6.65
CA ASN A 34 -8.11 -31.87 -6.74
C ASN A 34 -6.73 -32.31 -7.24
N SER A 35 -5.83 -31.37 -7.56
CA SER A 35 -4.45 -31.71 -7.95
C SER A 35 -3.56 -31.95 -6.74
N GLU A 36 -2.38 -32.50 -6.95
CA GLU A 36 -1.33 -32.64 -5.92
C GLU A 36 -0.92 -31.29 -5.29
N PHE A 37 -1.10 -30.19 -6.04
CA PHE A 37 -0.81 -28.84 -5.59
C PHE A 37 -2.01 -28.12 -4.96
N GLY A 38 -3.18 -28.76 -4.85
CA GLY A 38 -4.41 -28.16 -4.32
C GLY A 38 -4.26 -27.57 -2.92
N HIS A 39 -3.33 -28.10 -2.12
CA HIS A 39 -3.00 -27.60 -0.80
C HIS A 39 -2.29 -26.23 -0.79
N TRP A 40 -1.82 -25.74 -1.94
CA TRP A 40 -1.26 -24.39 -2.12
C TRP A 40 -2.29 -23.37 -2.61
N ASN A 41 -3.55 -23.75 -2.74
CA ASN A 41 -4.57 -22.78 -3.13
C ASN A 41 -4.60 -21.62 -2.13
N TRP A 42 -4.70 -20.40 -2.65
CA TRP A 42 -4.76 -19.19 -1.83
C TRP A 42 -6.01 -19.15 -0.96
N PHE A 43 -7.16 -19.50 -1.53
CA PHE A 43 -8.41 -19.46 -0.79
C PHE A 43 -8.49 -20.61 0.22
N PRO A 44 -8.86 -20.31 1.48
CA PRO A 44 -9.06 -21.32 2.50
C PRO A 44 -10.18 -22.30 2.12
N LYS A 45 -10.21 -23.42 2.79
CA LYS A 45 -11.32 -24.38 2.70
C LYS A 45 -12.41 -23.99 3.70
N GLY A 46 -13.68 -24.11 3.29
CA GLY A 46 -14.83 -23.72 4.11
C GLY A 46 -15.17 -22.24 4.01
N GLU A 47 -16.18 -21.83 4.73
CA GLU A 47 -16.77 -20.49 4.70
C GLU A 47 -17.04 -19.96 6.11
N GLY A 48 -17.31 -18.66 6.19
CA GLY A 48 -17.65 -18.00 7.43
C GLY A 48 -16.51 -18.01 8.45
N ARG A 49 -16.75 -18.48 9.67
CA ARG A 49 -15.75 -18.56 10.74
C ARG A 49 -15.03 -19.91 10.80
N ASP A 50 -15.56 -20.91 10.14
CA ASP A 50 -15.09 -22.30 10.22
C ASP A 50 -14.13 -22.66 9.08
N PHE A 51 -13.57 -21.65 8.40
CA PHE A 51 -12.60 -21.87 7.35
C PHE A 51 -11.27 -22.43 7.91
N THR A 52 -10.56 -23.17 7.09
CA THR A 52 -9.22 -23.69 7.38
C THR A 52 -8.23 -23.15 6.37
N PHE A 53 -7.13 -22.55 6.83
CA PHE A 53 -6.09 -22.08 5.93
C PHE A 53 -5.44 -23.23 5.18
N ASN A 54 -5.19 -23.02 3.90
CA ASN A 54 -4.30 -23.82 3.12
C ASN A 54 -2.84 -23.40 3.37
N LYS A 55 -1.88 -24.15 2.86
CA LYS A 55 -0.46 -23.94 3.09
C LYS A 55 0.03 -22.52 2.72
N SER A 56 -0.58 -21.89 1.71
CA SER A 56 -0.26 -20.50 1.31
C SER A 56 -0.54 -19.48 2.40
N LEU A 57 -1.54 -19.69 3.24
CA LEU A 57 -1.94 -18.78 4.31
C LEU A 57 -1.68 -19.35 5.71
N GLU A 58 -1.07 -20.53 5.81
CA GLU A 58 -0.71 -21.17 7.09
C GLU A 58 0.06 -20.24 8.05
N PRO A 59 0.99 -19.38 7.59
CA PRO A 59 1.66 -18.44 8.48
C PRO A 59 0.74 -17.44 9.19
N LEU A 60 -0.50 -17.28 8.73
CA LEU A 60 -1.50 -16.42 9.35
C LEU A 60 -2.32 -17.12 10.44
N GLU A 61 -2.11 -18.43 10.69
CA GLU A 61 -2.87 -19.18 11.68
C GLU A 61 -2.86 -18.53 13.08
N PRO A 62 -1.75 -17.97 13.60
CA PRO A 62 -1.75 -17.26 14.88
C PRO A 62 -2.67 -16.02 14.91
N TYR A 63 -3.00 -15.49 13.74
CA TYR A 63 -3.84 -14.29 13.57
C TYR A 63 -5.23 -14.60 13.03
N ARG A 64 -5.64 -15.86 13.00
CA ARG A 64 -6.89 -16.33 12.39
C ARG A 64 -8.11 -15.48 12.76
N ASN A 65 -8.25 -15.12 14.05
CA ASN A 65 -9.36 -14.32 14.54
C ASN A 65 -9.32 -12.83 14.13
N GLN A 66 -8.22 -12.41 13.49
CA GLN A 66 -7.98 -11.04 13.05
C GLN A 66 -7.94 -10.93 11.51
N VAL A 67 -8.07 -12.06 10.81
CA VAL A 67 -7.97 -12.14 9.34
C VAL A 67 -9.33 -12.41 8.73
N THR A 68 -9.65 -11.68 7.68
CA THR A 68 -10.78 -11.95 6.79
C THR A 68 -10.27 -12.16 5.38
N VAL A 69 -10.45 -13.36 4.84
CA VAL A 69 -10.12 -13.67 3.44
C VAL A 69 -11.36 -13.43 2.59
N MET A 70 -11.26 -12.49 1.65
CA MET A 70 -12.33 -12.11 0.75
C MET A 70 -12.03 -12.57 -0.66
N GLY A 71 -12.90 -13.39 -1.24
CA GLY A 71 -12.86 -13.80 -2.64
C GLY A 71 -13.92 -13.11 -3.47
N GLY A 72 -13.79 -13.20 -4.80
CA GLY A 72 -14.82 -12.73 -5.74
C GLY A 72 -14.92 -11.21 -5.90
N LEU A 73 -14.06 -10.43 -5.24
CA LEU A 73 -14.01 -8.98 -5.41
C LEU A 73 -13.40 -8.63 -6.77
N SER A 74 -13.89 -7.58 -7.37
CA SER A 74 -13.36 -7.06 -8.64
C SER A 74 -13.63 -5.57 -8.79
N HIS A 75 -12.84 -4.93 -9.65
CA HIS A 75 -13.11 -3.58 -10.13
C HIS A 75 -13.82 -3.64 -11.50
N PRO A 76 -15.14 -3.45 -11.55
CA PRO A 76 -15.91 -3.61 -12.80
C PRO A 76 -15.40 -2.73 -13.95
N LYS A 77 -14.94 -1.52 -13.65
CA LYS A 77 -14.44 -0.56 -14.63
C LYS A 77 -13.12 -0.98 -15.28
N VAL A 78 -12.34 -1.85 -14.62
CA VAL A 78 -10.99 -2.25 -15.09
C VAL A 78 -10.92 -3.67 -15.64
N ARG A 79 -12.04 -4.36 -15.78
CA ARG A 79 -12.09 -5.75 -16.30
C ARG A 79 -11.52 -5.93 -17.70
N ARG A 80 -11.42 -4.85 -18.49
CA ARG A 80 -10.89 -4.85 -19.86
C ARG A 80 -9.43 -4.41 -19.94
N ILE A 81 -8.83 -4.04 -18.82
CA ILE A 81 -7.44 -3.61 -18.73
C ILE A 81 -6.58 -4.84 -18.40
N GLY A 82 -5.39 -4.93 -18.99
CA GLY A 82 -4.44 -6.00 -18.71
C GLY A 82 -4.04 -6.05 -17.23
N GLY A 83 -3.76 -7.24 -16.70
CA GLY A 83 -3.45 -7.43 -15.28
C GLY A 83 -2.30 -6.57 -14.78
N HIS A 84 -1.28 -6.32 -15.61
CA HIS A 84 -0.15 -5.46 -15.27
C HIS A 84 -0.51 -3.98 -15.22
N ASP A 85 -1.52 -3.58 -15.96
CA ASP A 85 -1.96 -2.19 -16.09
C ASP A 85 -3.02 -1.83 -15.05
N SER A 86 -3.63 -2.81 -14.40
CA SER A 86 -4.69 -2.62 -13.42
C SER A 86 -4.17 -2.25 -12.01
N GLY A 87 -2.86 -2.35 -11.76
CA GLY A 87 -2.26 -2.03 -10.47
C GLY A 87 -2.54 -0.61 -9.99
N ASP A 88 -2.49 0.36 -10.91
CA ASP A 88 -2.76 1.77 -10.62
C ASP A 88 -4.21 2.02 -10.17
N THR A 89 -5.10 1.06 -10.35
CA THR A 89 -6.51 1.16 -9.98
C THR A 89 -6.83 0.46 -8.66
N PHE A 90 -5.86 -0.18 -8.04
CA PHE A 90 -6.06 -1.01 -6.85
C PHE A 90 -6.79 -0.27 -5.71
N LEU A 91 -6.38 0.96 -5.41
CA LEU A 91 -7.01 1.78 -4.37
C LEU A 91 -8.00 2.82 -4.91
N THR A 92 -8.18 2.93 -6.22
CA THR A 92 -9.10 3.91 -6.80
C THR A 92 -10.36 3.27 -7.38
N GLY A 93 -10.26 2.04 -7.90
CA GLY A 93 -11.37 1.36 -8.59
C GLY A 93 -11.82 2.08 -9.86
N GLU A 94 -11.08 3.10 -10.33
CA GLU A 94 -11.45 3.92 -11.47
C GLU A 94 -10.95 3.29 -12.78
N GLU A 95 -11.65 3.58 -13.87
CA GLU A 95 -11.18 3.24 -15.20
C GLU A 95 -9.99 4.13 -15.55
N MET A 96 -8.81 3.55 -15.58
CA MET A 96 -7.63 4.22 -16.10
C MET A 96 -7.69 4.26 -17.62
N SER A 97 -7.92 5.41 -18.20
CA SER A 97 -7.80 5.60 -19.63
C SER A 97 -6.59 6.45 -19.94
N LEU A 98 -5.68 5.91 -20.76
CA LEU A 98 -4.68 6.69 -21.48
C LEU A 98 -5.41 7.48 -22.56
N ARG A 99 -5.99 8.60 -22.21
CA ARG A 99 -6.52 9.54 -23.22
C ARG A 99 -5.40 10.47 -23.67
N ALA A 100 -5.54 11.06 -24.83
CA ALA A 100 -4.64 12.10 -25.36
C ALA A 100 -4.42 13.28 -24.39
N THR A 101 -5.24 13.40 -23.36
CA THR A 101 -5.21 14.43 -22.31
C THR A 101 -4.42 14.02 -21.04
N GLY A 102 -3.78 12.84 -21.02
CA GLY A 102 -3.01 12.34 -19.87
C GLY A 102 -3.73 11.29 -19.03
N LEU A 103 -3.10 10.92 -17.92
CA LEU A 103 -3.61 9.92 -16.98
C LEU A 103 -4.88 10.42 -16.30
N LYS A 104 -5.99 9.69 -16.48
CA LYS A 104 -7.23 9.93 -15.74
C LYS A 104 -7.37 8.87 -14.66
N ASN A 105 -7.25 9.26 -13.42
CA ASN A 105 -7.54 8.44 -12.24
C ASN A 105 -8.40 9.24 -11.25
N SER A 106 -8.78 8.66 -10.14
CA SER A 106 -9.51 9.31 -9.05
C SER A 106 -8.69 9.29 -7.76
N ILE A 107 -9.22 9.88 -6.71
CA ILE A 107 -8.61 9.81 -5.38
C ILE A 107 -8.52 8.36 -4.94
N SER A 108 -7.38 7.96 -4.41
CA SER A 108 -7.20 6.63 -3.82
C SER A 108 -7.76 6.55 -2.39
N LEU A 109 -8.14 5.34 -1.98
CA LEU A 109 -8.75 5.09 -0.67
C LEU A 109 -7.90 5.61 0.49
N ASP A 110 -6.59 5.41 0.47
CA ASP A 110 -5.66 5.90 1.50
C ASP A 110 -5.67 7.42 1.59
N GLN A 111 -5.70 8.12 0.45
CA GLN A 111 -5.78 9.57 0.41
C GLN A 111 -7.17 10.09 0.78
N TYR A 112 -8.22 9.39 0.40
CA TYR A 112 -9.57 9.71 0.84
C TYR A 112 -9.69 9.61 2.37
N MET A 113 -9.15 8.55 2.97
CA MET A 113 -9.13 8.40 4.43
C MET A 113 -8.26 9.46 5.12
N ALA A 114 -7.11 9.81 4.54
CA ALA A 114 -6.21 10.81 5.11
C ALA A 114 -6.79 12.23 5.03
N GLN A 115 -7.41 12.60 3.91
CA GLN A 115 -7.88 13.95 3.64
C GLN A 115 -9.30 14.19 4.13
N THR A 116 -10.25 13.31 3.78
CA THR A 116 -11.68 13.49 4.08
C THR A 116 -12.01 13.07 5.49
N HIS A 117 -11.50 11.93 5.94
CA HIS A 117 -11.73 11.43 7.30
C HIS A 117 -10.63 11.82 8.28
N ARG A 118 -9.66 12.59 7.84
CA ARG A 118 -8.56 13.10 8.64
C ARG A 118 -7.84 12.01 9.44
N LEU A 119 -7.80 10.79 8.90
CA LEU A 119 -7.02 9.71 9.48
C LEU A 119 -5.54 10.14 9.49
N GLY A 120 -4.92 10.20 10.63
CA GLY A 120 -3.55 10.71 10.75
C GLY A 120 -3.43 12.24 10.88
N ALA A 121 -4.54 12.98 11.07
CA ALA A 121 -4.50 14.44 11.28
C ALA A 121 -3.68 14.86 12.50
N SER A 122 -3.53 13.98 13.50
CA SER A 122 -2.70 14.19 14.69
C SER A 122 -1.28 13.65 14.55
N THR A 123 -0.90 13.10 13.40
CA THR A 123 0.42 12.54 13.14
C THR A 123 1.28 13.52 12.34
N ARG A 124 2.60 13.35 12.40
CA ARG A 124 3.57 14.19 11.64
C ARG A 124 3.31 14.10 10.12
N PHE A 125 2.91 12.94 9.64
CA PHE A 125 2.52 12.70 8.25
C PHE A 125 1.18 12.00 8.22
N SER A 126 0.24 12.53 7.46
CA SER A 126 -1.11 11.93 7.33
C SER A 126 -1.09 10.64 6.50
N SER A 127 -0.12 10.49 5.61
CA SER A 127 0.07 9.31 4.78
C SER A 127 1.54 9.10 4.41
N LEU A 128 1.89 7.87 4.08
CA LEU A 128 3.20 7.48 3.59
C LEU A 128 3.02 6.45 2.46
N THR A 129 3.59 6.73 1.30
CA THR A 129 3.52 5.86 0.14
C THR A 129 4.89 5.26 -0.14
N LEU A 130 4.95 3.94 -0.16
CA LEU A 130 6.18 3.17 -0.35
C LEU A 130 6.05 2.25 -1.57
N SER A 131 7.16 1.94 -2.23
CA SER A 131 7.22 1.01 -3.35
C SER A 131 8.62 0.40 -3.43
N SER A 132 8.75 -0.77 -4.02
CA SER A 132 10.06 -1.35 -4.34
C SER A 132 10.84 -0.51 -5.36
N ASP A 133 10.15 0.13 -6.29
CA ASP A 133 10.75 0.88 -7.40
C ASP A 133 10.80 2.39 -7.18
N GLY A 134 9.91 2.91 -6.34
CA GLY A 134 9.81 4.34 -6.04
C GLY A 134 9.22 5.18 -7.18
N GLY A 135 8.93 6.46 -6.89
CA GLY A 135 8.40 7.41 -7.87
C GLY A 135 6.92 7.20 -8.22
N VAL A 136 6.54 7.50 -9.45
CA VAL A 136 5.17 7.40 -9.94
C VAL A 136 4.98 6.38 -11.06
N GLY A 137 6.08 5.84 -11.58
CA GLY A 137 6.05 4.85 -12.67
C GLY A 137 5.60 5.40 -14.01
N MET A 138 5.40 4.46 -14.94
CA MET A 138 4.74 4.71 -16.22
C MET A 138 3.23 4.74 -15.99
N PRO A 139 2.44 5.47 -16.81
CA PRO A 139 1.00 5.32 -16.84
C PRO A 139 0.65 3.85 -17.09
N THR A 140 -0.04 3.12 -16.31
CA THR A 140 -0.29 1.67 -16.43
C THR A 140 0.69 0.75 -15.68
N ARG A 141 1.66 1.31 -14.93
CA ARG A 141 2.54 0.50 -14.05
C ARG A 141 2.76 1.25 -12.75
N ALA A 142 2.01 0.87 -11.73
CA ALA A 142 2.03 1.55 -10.45
C ALA A 142 3.37 1.36 -9.73
N ASN A 143 4.19 2.43 -9.73
CA ASN A 143 5.18 2.60 -8.68
C ASN A 143 4.58 3.33 -7.48
N THR A 144 3.30 3.67 -7.55
CA THR A 144 2.52 4.23 -6.46
C THR A 144 1.09 3.70 -6.50
N LEU A 145 0.49 3.49 -5.34
CA LEU A 145 -0.94 3.18 -5.21
C LEU A 145 -1.76 4.41 -4.80
N SER A 146 -1.08 5.51 -4.49
CA SER A 146 -1.69 6.71 -3.91
C SER A 146 -1.92 7.78 -4.98
N PHE A 147 -3.14 8.28 -5.05
CA PHE A 147 -3.56 9.31 -6.00
C PHE A 147 -4.31 10.41 -5.26
N SER A 148 -3.98 11.66 -5.58
CA SER A 148 -4.62 12.84 -4.99
C SER A 148 -6.10 12.95 -5.37
N ASN A 149 -6.81 13.89 -4.76
CA ASN A 149 -8.20 14.19 -5.11
C ASN A 149 -8.42 14.57 -6.58
N ASN A 150 -7.38 15.03 -7.26
CA ASN A 150 -7.42 15.35 -8.68
C ASN A 150 -6.96 14.17 -9.56
N GLY A 151 -6.78 12.97 -8.98
CA GLY A 151 -6.32 11.79 -9.69
C GLY A 151 -4.83 11.83 -10.09
N GLN A 152 -4.05 12.75 -9.53
CA GLN A 152 -2.61 12.83 -9.79
C GLN A 152 -1.86 11.83 -8.89
N PRO A 153 -0.89 11.08 -9.45
CA PRO A 153 -0.13 10.12 -8.69
C PRO A 153 0.76 10.81 -7.65
N ILE A 154 0.79 10.25 -6.45
CA ILE A 154 1.65 10.70 -5.35
C ILE A 154 2.92 9.84 -5.37
N PRO A 155 4.11 10.46 -5.49
CA PRO A 155 5.37 9.71 -5.55
C PRO A 155 5.59 8.81 -4.33
N SER A 156 5.99 7.58 -4.57
CA SER A 156 6.37 6.63 -3.53
C SER A 156 7.87 6.66 -3.25
N PHE A 157 8.27 6.25 -2.05
CA PHE A 157 9.65 6.14 -1.62
C PHE A 157 10.09 4.68 -1.63
N ASN A 158 11.30 4.40 -2.11
CA ASN A 158 11.88 3.05 -2.16
C ASN A 158 13.21 2.92 -1.39
N ARG A 159 13.71 4.00 -0.82
CA ARG A 159 14.98 4.00 -0.07
C ARG A 159 14.71 4.07 1.43
N PRO A 160 15.00 3.00 2.20
CA PRO A 160 14.73 2.95 3.64
C PRO A 160 15.37 4.11 4.42
N ALA A 161 16.60 4.51 4.06
CA ALA A 161 17.28 5.64 4.71
C ALA A 161 16.49 6.96 4.54
N VAL A 162 15.99 7.22 3.32
CA VAL A 162 15.18 8.42 3.03
C VAL A 162 13.86 8.38 3.80
N VAL A 163 13.24 7.21 3.89
CA VAL A 163 12.02 7.02 4.68
C VAL A 163 12.30 7.27 6.17
N PHE A 164 13.39 6.73 6.67
CA PHE A 164 13.80 6.92 8.06
C PHE A 164 14.05 8.41 8.39
N GLU A 165 14.83 9.09 7.56
CA GLU A 165 15.09 10.53 7.73
C GLU A 165 13.80 11.36 7.67
N ARG A 166 12.88 11.00 6.74
CA ARG A 166 11.59 11.67 6.65
C ARG A 166 10.76 11.48 7.91
N LEU A 167 10.76 10.29 8.48
CA LEU A 167 9.95 9.96 9.67
C LEU A 167 10.57 10.52 10.96
N PHE A 168 11.89 10.47 11.09
CA PHE A 168 12.60 10.70 12.37
C PHE A 168 13.60 11.87 12.32
N GLY A 169 13.96 12.37 11.13
CA GLY A 169 14.88 13.51 11.00
C GLY A 169 14.36 14.75 11.72
N LEU A 170 15.27 15.52 12.30
CA LEU A 170 14.94 16.75 13.02
C LEU A 170 14.41 17.81 12.04
N LYS A 171 13.39 18.56 12.44
CA LYS A 171 12.97 19.77 11.73
C LYS A 171 14.10 20.80 11.78
N GLY A 172 14.82 20.99 10.71
CA GLY A 172 15.89 22.01 10.67
C GLY A 172 16.95 21.77 9.60
N ASP A 173 17.16 20.53 9.22
CA ASP A 173 18.04 20.25 8.09
C ASP A 173 17.28 20.51 6.79
N SER A 174 17.58 21.64 6.17
CA SER A 174 17.01 21.96 4.87
C SER A 174 17.33 20.87 3.87
N ILE A 175 16.41 20.58 2.95
CA ILE A 175 16.59 19.63 1.84
C ILE A 175 17.91 19.90 1.08
N GLU A 176 18.41 21.14 1.12
CA GLU A 176 19.72 21.55 0.57
C GLU A 176 20.93 21.03 1.35
N ALA A 177 20.86 20.96 2.69
CA ALA A 177 21.94 20.38 3.50
C ALA A 177 22.05 18.87 3.26
N GLN A 178 20.91 18.18 3.07
CA GLN A 178 20.87 16.77 2.72
C GLN A 178 21.42 16.48 1.30
N ARG A 179 21.14 17.34 0.32
CA ARG A 179 21.73 17.26 -1.01
C ARG A 179 23.26 17.42 -0.99
N LYS A 180 23.79 18.32 -0.20
CA LYS A 180 25.24 18.54 -0.06
C LYS A 180 25.95 17.37 0.64
N GLY A 181 25.29 16.67 1.57
CA GLY A 181 25.83 15.49 2.23
C GLY A 181 25.96 14.29 1.28
N LEU A 182 24.99 14.09 0.38
CA LEU A 182 24.96 12.97 -0.57
C LEU A 182 25.97 13.10 -1.73
N THR A 183 26.35 14.33 -2.10
CA THR A 183 27.38 14.58 -3.13
C THR A 183 28.80 14.39 -2.61
N ARG A 184 29.03 14.38 -1.29
CA ARG A 184 30.35 14.18 -0.69
C ARG A 184 30.76 12.72 -0.50
N THR A 185 29.83 11.78 -0.53
CA THR A 185 30.13 10.33 -0.37
C THR A 185 30.29 9.55 -1.68
N GLY A 186 30.27 10.24 -2.81
CA GLY A 186 30.39 9.63 -4.15
C GLY A 186 31.78 9.74 -4.81
N SER A 187 32.81 10.17 -4.09
CA SER A 187 34.18 10.28 -4.61
C SER A 187 35.17 9.63 -3.64
N HIS A 188 35.25 8.29 -3.70
CA HIS A 188 36.39 7.48 -3.34
C HIS A 188 36.29 6.14 -4.06
#